data_5de1158a648af328f8e1240e3b0e6c6b
#
_entry.id   5de1158a648af328f8e1240e3b0e6c6b
#
_cell.length_a   1.000
_cell.length_b   1.000
_cell.length_c   1.000
_cell.angle_alpha   90.00
_cell.angle_beta   90.00
_cell.angle_gamma   90.00
#
_symmetry.space_group_name_H-M   'P 1'
#
loop_
_entity.id
_entity.type
_entity.pdbx_description
1 polymer ?
#
loop_
_entity_poly.entity_id
_entity_poly.type
_entity_poly.pdbx_seq_one_letter_code
_entity_poly.pdbx_strand_id
1 'polypeptide(L)'
;MRRILAGITMSLLACTAGLAQHKDPCTTAGTNNDWLGIQTVRLWPGDAPEAKGNACEDTPTLSIFSPHWGNGNGSAVIVMPGGGYVGLAGVHEGREFADWFTERGFHAFVLSYRLSSNGYLLPVPLLDARRAIQTVRARAQDYHIDPNRIVIIGFSAGGHLAALAATDPVPGNPEAEDAIDRVSSRPDYLVLGYPWIGALTTDTAHISYCKQFNVMDRCEALRLAYSPDLLVNKDTPPAFIFHTFTDQTVPVEQSLRFYNALVKAGVKSEMHIFANGPHGVGLGGVDPALEQWPNLLDAWLRAHGLLSPGGP
;
A
#
# COMPACT_ATOMS: atom_id res chain seq x y z
N MET A 1 -31.02 -7.26 -80.82
CA MET A 1 -31.62 -7.50 -79.49
C MET A 1 -30.52 -7.78 -78.48
N ARG A 2 -30.10 -6.76 -77.69
CA ARG A 2 -29.12 -6.89 -76.63
C ARG A 2 -29.82 -6.64 -75.29
N ARG A 3 -29.86 -7.68 -74.43
CA ARG A 3 -30.44 -7.60 -73.12
C ARG A 3 -29.33 -7.05 -72.17
N ILE A 4 -29.64 -5.95 -71.48
CA ILE A 4 -28.81 -5.34 -70.44
C ILE A 4 -29.27 -6.00 -69.10
N LEU A 5 -28.36 -6.71 -68.41
CA LEU A 5 -28.54 -7.13 -67.03
C LEU A 5 -28.03 -6.02 -66.11
N ALA A 6 -28.92 -5.48 -65.32
CA ALA A 6 -28.58 -4.59 -64.23
C ALA A 6 -28.24 -5.40 -62.99
N GLY A 7 -26.98 -5.35 -62.55
CA GLY A 7 -26.55 -5.92 -61.31
C GLY A 7 -26.84 -4.96 -60.14
N ILE A 8 -27.64 -5.43 -59.17
CA ILE A 8 -27.90 -4.74 -57.92
C ILE A 8 -26.79 -5.14 -56.95
N THR A 9 -25.87 -4.24 -56.66
CA THR A 9 -24.88 -4.37 -55.56
C THR A 9 -25.53 -3.96 -54.26
N MET A 10 -25.78 -4.95 -53.39
CA MET A 10 -26.29 -4.77 -52.02
C MET A 10 -25.09 -4.49 -51.10
N SER A 11 -24.91 -3.20 -50.73
CA SER A 11 -23.90 -2.78 -49.73
C SER A 11 -24.38 -3.21 -48.35
N LEU A 12 -23.72 -4.21 -47.75
CA LEU A 12 -23.83 -4.49 -46.31
C LEU A 12 -23.17 -3.36 -45.52
N LEU A 13 -23.95 -2.49 -44.89
CA LEU A 13 -23.49 -1.65 -43.81
C LEU A 13 -23.23 -2.54 -42.58
N ALA A 14 -21.96 -2.80 -42.30
CA ALA A 14 -21.55 -3.39 -41.02
C ALA A 14 -21.76 -2.33 -39.91
N CYS A 15 -22.83 -2.52 -39.16
CA CYS A 15 -23.07 -1.74 -37.95
C CYS A 15 -22.06 -2.22 -36.86
N THR A 16 -20.90 -1.56 -36.75
CA THR A 16 -20.01 -1.75 -35.61
C THR A 16 -20.68 -1.13 -34.40
N ALA A 17 -21.37 -1.96 -33.62
CA ALA A 17 -21.79 -1.58 -32.28
C ALA A 17 -20.52 -1.29 -31.45
N GLY A 18 -20.20 -0.03 -31.29
CA GLY A 18 -19.19 0.41 -30.34
C GLY A 18 -19.63 -0.06 -28.96
N LEU A 19 -18.95 -1.08 -28.42
CA LEU A 19 -19.06 -1.44 -27.01
C LEU A 19 -18.65 -0.19 -26.24
N ALA A 20 -19.62 0.54 -25.69
CA ALA A 20 -19.37 1.56 -24.70
C ALA A 20 -18.60 0.86 -23.56
N GLN A 21 -17.33 1.17 -23.40
CA GLN A 21 -16.56 0.70 -22.26
C GLN A 21 -17.27 1.23 -21.02
N HIS A 22 -17.94 0.33 -20.32
CA HIS A 22 -18.56 0.64 -19.04
C HIS A 22 -17.42 1.01 -18.10
N LYS A 23 -17.27 2.32 -17.79
CA LYS A 23 -16.27 2.77 -16.81
C LYS A 23 -16.60 2.11 -15.48
N ASP A 24 -15.62 1.40 -14.94
CA ASP A 24 -15.75 0.75 -13.64
C ASP A 24 -15.92 1.83 -12.53
N PRO A 25 -17.02 1.84 -11.80
CA PRO A 25 -17.29 2.87 -10.81
C PRO A 25 -16.22 2.93 -9.71
N CYS A 26 -15.58 1.80 -9.39
CA CYS A 26 -14.58 1.74 -8.31
C CYS A 26 -13.19 2.22 -8.71
N THR A 27 -12.93 2.33 -10.02
CA THR A 27 -11.68 2.91 -10.56
C THR A 27 -11.86 4.35 -11.02
N THR A 28 -13.12 4.83 -11.12
CA THR A 28 -13.45 6.18 -11.56
C THR A 28 -14.18 6.99 -10.49
N ALA A 29 -14.85 6.33 -9.53
CA ALA A 29 -15.67 7.01 -8.54
C ALA A 29 -14.83 7.56 -7.38
N GLY A 30 -14.98 8.87 -7.14
CA GLY A 30 -14.51 9.51 -5.90
C GLY A 30 -13.06 9.94 -5.88
N THR A 31 -12.29 9.70 -6.91
CA THR A 31 -11.05 10.43 -7.10
C THR A 31 -11.41 11.77 -7.74
N ASN A 32 -11.34 12.87 -6.99
CA ASN A 32 -11.27 14.24 -7.54
C ASN A 32 -10.05 14.40 -8.49
N ASN A 33 -9.54 13.31 -9.05
CA ASN A 33 -8.23 13.16 -9.64
C ASN A 33 -8.28 12.77 -11.13
N ASP A 34 -9.47 12.54 -11.72
CA ASP A 34 -9.59 12.29 -13.16
C ASP A 34 -8.92 13.39 -14.01
N TRP A 35 -8.94 14.65 -13.52
CA TRP A 35 -8.29 15.78 -14.15
C TRP A 35 -6.77 15.82 -13.97
N LEU A 36 -6.21 15.03 -13.01
CA LEU A 36 -4.76 14.90 -12.78
C LEU A 36 -4.16 13.69 -13.52
N GLY A 37 -4.97 12.92 -14.26
CA GLY A 37 -4.51 11.73 -14.96
C GLY A 37 -4.09 10.57 -14.05
N ILE A 38 -4.58 10.53 -12.79
CA ILE A 38 -4.29 9.43 -11.85
C ILE A 38 -5.12 8.22 -12.25
N GLN A 39 -4.43 7.16 -12.67
CA GLN A 39 -5.05 5.88 -12.98
C GLN A 39 -5.28 5.09 -11.69
N THR A 40 -6.48 4.53 -11.52
CA THR A 40 -6.79 3.58 -10.45
C THR A 40 -7.11 2.22 -11.06
N VAL A 41 -6.53 1.15 -10.50
CA VAL A 41 -6.72 -0.23 -10.98
C VAL A 41 -7.19 -1.12 -9.84
N ARG A 42 -8.03 -2.12 -10.16
CA ARG A 42 -8.41 -3.18 -9.22
C ARG A 42 -7.22 -4.11 -8.97
N LEU A 43 -7.12 -4.66 -7.77
CA LEU A 43 -6.10 -5.68 -7.44
C LEU A 43 -6.45 -7.06 -8.03
N TRP A 44 -7.73 -7.36 -8.21
CA TRP A 44 -8.22 -8.57 -8.86
C TRP A 44 -9.11 -8.20 -10.05
N PRO A 45 -9.03 -8.94 -11.17
CA PRO A 45 -9.87 -8.67 -12.35
C PRO A 45 -11.35 -9.00 -12.10
N GLY A 46 -11.64 -9.87 -11.13
CA GLY A 46 -12.97 -10.23 -10.66
C GLY A 46 -13.16 -9.86 -9.18
N ASP A 47 -13.97 -10.62 -8.47
CA ASP A 47 -14.18 -10.46 -7.04
C ASP A 47 -12.88 -10.76 -6.28
N ALA A 48 -12.54 -9.89 -5.32
CA ALA A 48 -11.41 -10.14 -4.43
C ALA A 48 -11.72 -11.34 -3.51
N PRO A 49 -10.71 -12.12 -3.07
CA PRO A 49 -10.93 -13.17 -2.09
C PRO A 49 -11.67 -12.63 -0.86
N GLU A 50 -12.63 -13.39 -0.33
CA GLU A 50 -13.47 -13.00 0.83
C GLU A 50 -14.35 -11.76 0.57
N ALA A 51 -14.56 -11.34 -0.67
CA ALA A 51 -15.47 -10.23 -0.98
C ALA A 51 -16.90 -10.57 -0.57
N LYS A 52 -17.59 -9.62 0.07
CA LYS A 52 -18.98 -9.76 0.52
C LYS A 52 -19.99 -9.32 -0.53
N GLY A 53 -19.51 -8.60 -1.54
CA GLY A 53 -20.27 -8.06 -2.64
C GLY A 53 -19.33 -7.53 -3.71
N ASN A 54 -19.86 -6.64 -4.56
CA ASN A 54 -19.13 -6.01 -5.66
C ASN A 54 -19.16 -4.48 -5.61
N ALA A 55 -19.48 -3.92 -4.47
CA ALA A 55 -19.41 -2.48 -4.23
C ALA A 55 -17.94 -2.02 -4.13
N CYS A 56 -17.70 -0.71 -4.15
CA CYS A 56 -16.33 -0.20 -4.10
C CYS A 56 -15.63 -0.49 -2.77
N GLU A 57 -16.38 -0.59 -1.68
CA GLU A 57 -15.87 -1.05 -0.38
C GLU A 57 -15.44 -2.52 -0.35
N ASP A 58 -15.92 -3.33 -1.31
CA ASP A 58 -15.55 -4.75 -1.47
C ASP A 58 -14.35 -4.93 -2.43
N THR A 59 -13.98 -3.84 -3.12
CA THR A 59 -13.03 -3.83 -4.24
C THR A 59 -11.74 -3.08 -3.87
N PRO A 60 -10.68 -3.76 -3.44
CA PRO A 60 -9.41 -3.11 -3.16
C PRO A 60 -8.72 -2.66 -4.45
N THR A 61 -8.12 -1.45 -4.41
CA THR A 61 -7.56 -0.78 -5.59
C THR A 61 -6.18 -0.18 -5.32
N LEU A 62 -5.44 0.06 -6.40
CA LEU A 62 -4.22 0.87 -6.41
C LEU A 62 -4.43 2.12 -7.26
N SER A 63 -4.22 3.29 -6.68
CA SER A 63 -4.08 4.55 -7.41
C SER A 63 -2.62 4.77 -7.79
N ILE A 64 -2.34 4.99 -9.07
CA ILE A 64 -1.00 4.98 -9.66
C ILE A 64 -0.56 6.41 -9.94
N PHE A 65 0.58 6.80 -9.37
CA PHE A 65 1.22 8.10 -9.55
C PHE A 65 2.55 7.88 -10.27
N SER A 66 2.67 8.46 -11.46
CA SER A 66 3.90 8.37 -12.23
C SER A 66 4.91 9.44 -11.81
N PRO A 67 6.22 9.17 -11.94
CA PRO A 67 7.24 10.18 -11.71
C PRO A 67 6.99 11.42 -12.54
N HIS A 68 7.30 12.59 -11.99
CA HIS A 68 7.13 13.86 -12.70
C HIS A 68 8.07 14.00 -13.92
N TRP A 69 9.17 13.22 -13.95
CA TRP A 69 10.21 13.33 -14.98
C TRP A 69 10.55 11.96 -15.58
N GLY A 70 10.35 11.82 -16.87
CA GLY A 70 10.75 10.62 -17.62
C GLY A 70 10.15 9.32 -17.12
N ASN A 71 10.95 8.24 -17.15
CA ASN A 71 10.55 6.89 -16.72
C ASN A 71 10.84 6.61 -15.23
N GLY A 72 11.22 7.64 -14.47
CA GLY A 72 11.58 7.49 -13.07
C GLY A 72 12.98 6.90 -12.84
N ASN A 73 13.26 6.51 -11.59
CA ASN A 73 14.56 5.99 -11.14
C ASN A 73 14.60 4.46 -10.98
N GLY A 74 13.56 3.76 -11.44
CA GLY A 74 13.41 2.32 -11.34
C GLY A 74 12.95 1.82 -9.98
N SER A 75 12.60 2.70 -9.04
CA SER A 75 12.07 2.33 -7.72
C SER A 75 10.55 2.51 -7.66
N ALA A 76 9.89 1.69 -6.86
CA ALA A 76 8.48 1.82 -6.54
C ALA A 76 8.24 2.01 -5.05
N VAL A 77 7.16 2.73 -4.70
CA VAL A 77 6.63 2.77 -3.34
C VAL A 77 5.14 2.43 -3.34
N ILE A 78 4.74 1.57 -2.41
CA ILE A 78 3.33 1.30 -2.13
C ILE A 78 2.99 1.97 -0.80
N VAL A 79 2.08 2.93 -0.83
CA VAL A 79 1.65 3.72 0.32
C VAL A 79 0.40 3.09 0.92
N MET A 80 0.43 2.80 2.21
CA MET A 80 -0.67 2.24 3.00
C MET A 80 -1.11 3.27 4.03
N PRO A 81 -2.15 4.08 3.74
CA PRO A 81 -2.64 5.10 4.66
C PRO A 81 -3.16 4.50 5.98
N GLY A 82 -3.07 5.24 7.07
CA GLY A 82 -3.72 4.91 8.33
C GLY A 82 -5.22 5.19 8.32
N GLY A 83 -5.82 5.20 9.50
CA GLY A 83 -7.26 5.42 9.70
C GLY A 83 -7.93 4.34 10.55
N GLY A 84 -7.16 3.65 11.41
CA GLY A 84 -7.67 2.70 12.41
C GLY A 84 -8.36 1.47 11.84
N TYR A 85 -8.13 1.11 10.58
CA TYR A 85 -8.89 0.11 9.81
C TYR A 85 -10.37 0.46 9.61
N VAL A 86 -10.83 1.62 10.04
CA VAL A 86 -12.24 2.08 9.88
C VAL A 86 -12.39 3.13 8.77
N GLY A 87 -11.29 3.72 8.33
CA GLY A 87 -11.20 4.68 7.24
C GLY A 87 -9.80 4.67 6.64
N LEU A 88 -9.57 5.55 5.64
CA LEU A 88 -8.27 5.78 5.03
C LEU A 88 -7.93 7.27 5.08
N ALA A 89 -6.80 7.60 5.68
CA ALA A 89 -6.22 8.95 5.68
C ALA A 89 -5.59 9.26 4.30
N GLY A 90 -6.39 9.14 3.24
CA GLY A 90 -5.95 9.08 1.84
C GLY A 90 -5.28 10.34 1.31
N VAL A 91 -5.43 11.50 1.99
CA VAL A 91 -4.78 12.76 1.58
C VAL A 91 -3.39 12.85 2.21
N HIS A 92 -3.31 13.09 3.51
CA HIS A 92 -2.05 13.41 4.20
C HIS A 92 -1.15 12.20 4.49
N GLU A 93 -1.67 10.97 4.45
CA GLU A 93 -0.91 9.72 4.57
C GLU A 93 -0.94 8.87 3.28
N GLY A 94 -1.63 9.36 2.26
CA GLY A 94 -1.73 8.70 0.95
C GLY A 94 -1.12 9.55 -0.16
N ARG A 95 -1.92 10.50 -0.67
CA ARG A 95 -1.57 11.31 -1.83
C ARG A 95 -0.33 12.17 -1.62
N GLU A 96 -0.21 12.87 -0.48
CA GLU A 96 0.94 13.74 -0.22
C GLU A 96 2.26 12.95 -0.23
N PHE A 97 2.24 11.71 0.26
CA PHE A 97 3.39 10.82 0.15
C PHE A 97 3.62 10.31 -1.26
N ALA A 98 2.57 9.99 -2.01
CA ALA A 98 2.73 9.64 -3.41
C ALA A 98 3.39 10.79 -4.19
N ASP A 99 2.94 12.03 -3.99
CA ASP A 99 3.52 13.22 -4.60
C ASP A 99 4.99 13.41 -4.16
N TRP A 100 5.29 13.27 -2.85
CA TRP A 100 6.65 13.37 -2.32
C TRP A 100 7.63 12.35 -2.95
N PHE A 101 7.18 11.11 -3.18
CA PHE A 101 7.98 10.07 -3.80
C PHE A 101 8.12 10.26 -5.31
N THR A 102 7.06 10.70 -6.01
CA THR A 102 7.12 10.92 -7.46
C THR A 102 8.02 12.10 -7.85
N GLU A 103 8.11 13.13 -7.01
CA GLU A 103 9.09 14.20 -7.13
C GLU A 103 10.55 13.68 -7.05
N ARG A 104 10.76 12.53 -6.41
CA ARG A 104 12.05 11.85 -6.27
C ARG A 104 12.27 10.72 -7.28
N GLY A 105 11.41 10.63 -8.28
CA GLY A 105 11.52 9.68 -9.38
C GLY A 105 10.97 8.29 -9.11
N PHE A 106 10.27 8.05 -8.01
CA PHE A 106 9.58 6.79 -7.77
C PHE A 106 8.28 6.70 -8.57
N HIS A 107 7.89 5.50 -8.95
CA HIS A 107 6.47 5.21 -9.18
C HIS A 107 5.81 4.98 -7.83
N ALA A 108 4.75 5.72 -7.53
CA ALA A 108 4.02 5.58 -6.28
C ALA A 108 2.63 4.98 -6.50
N PHE A 109 2.23 4.13 -5.57
CA PHE A 109 0.97 3.40 -5.61
C PHE A 109 0.28 3.56 -4.26
N VAL A 110 -0.90 4.17 -4.23
CA VAL A 110 -1.68 4.31 -2.99
C VAL A 110 -2.69 3.18 -2.91
N LEU A 111 -2.57 2.35 -1.88
CA LEU A 111 -3.44 1.21 -1.66
C LEU A 111 -4.72 1.64 -0.94
N SER A 112 -5.87 1.36 -1.56
CA SER A 112 -7.17 1.37 -0.93
C SER A 112 -7.51 -0.06 -0.52
N TYR A 113 -7.13 -0.45 0.70
CA TYR A 113 -7.40 -1.78 1.26
C TYR A 113 -8.78 -1.82 1.92
N ARG A 114 -9.36 -3.02 1.99
CA ARG A 114 -10.69 -3.26 2.58
C ARG A 114 -10.69 -3.01 4.09
N LEU A 115 -11.77 -2.43 4.60
CA LEU A 115 -11.85 -1.87 5.94
C LEU A 115 -12.76 -2.66 6.87
N SER A 116 -12.43 -2.64 8.16
CA SER A 116 -13.22 -3.26 9.20
C SER A 116 -14.59 -2.58 9.41
N SER A 117 -14.70 -1.28 9.08
CA SER A 117 -16.00 -0.59 9.04
C SER A 117 -17.00 -1.24 8.09
N ASN A 118 -16.51 -1.90 7.03
CA ASN A 118 -17.28 -2.66 6.06
C ASN A 118 -17.29 -4.17 6.39
N GLY A 119 -16.82 -4.51 7.60
CA GLY A 119 -16.81 -5.88 8.13
C GLY A 119 -15.62 -6.72 7.66
N TYR A 120 -14.58 -6.14 7.06
CA TYR A 120 -13.37 -6.84 6.64
C TYR A 120 -12.31 -6.83 7.74
N LEU A 121 -12.25 -7.90 8.52
CA LEU A 121 -11.25 -8.09 9.56
C LEU A 121 -9.98 -8.73 8.99
N LEU A 122 -8.88 -8.65 9.76
CA LEU A 122 -7.69 -9.47 9.44
C LEU A 122 -8.09 -10.96 9.35
N PRO A 123 -7.59 -11.67 8.32
CA PRO A 123 -6.48 -11.31 7.42
C PRO A 123 -6.86 -10.52 6.15
N VAL A 124 -8.12 -10.14 5.92
CA VAL A 124 -8.55 -9.60 4.61
C VAL A 124 -7.74 -8.39 4.14
N PRO A 125 -7.52 -7.33 4.96
CA PRO A 125 -6.63 -6.23 4.56
C PRO A 125 -5.20 -6.69 4.23
N LEU A 126 -4.69 -7.75 4.90
CA LEU A 126 -3.36 -8.30 4.62
C LEU A 126 -3.31 -9.02 3.26
N LEU A 127 -4.39 -9.67 2.83
CA LEU A 127 -4.51 -10.21 1.47
C LEU A 127 -4.39 -9.09 0.43
N ASP A 128 -5.04 -7.96 0.69
CA ASP A 128 -4.99 -6.79 -0.20
C ASP A 128 -3.56 -6.21 -0.29
N ALA A 129 -2.88 -6.06 0.85
CA ALA A 129 -1.51 -5.56 0.91
C ALA A 129 -0.52 -6.50 0.18
N ARG A 130 -0.61 -7.81 0.41
CA ARG A 130 0.21 -8.80 -0.28
C ARG A 130 -0.02 -8.77 -1.79
N ARG A 131 -1.29 -8.72 -2.22
CA ARG A 131 -1.67 -8.64 -3.62
C ARG A 131 -1.18 -7.35 -4.27
N ALA A 132 -1.19 -6.22 -3.56
CA ALA A 132 -0.65 -4.95 -4.05
C ALA A 132 0.85 -5.06 -4.35
N ILE A 133 1.64 -5.66 -3.46
CA ILE A 133 3.07 -5.87 -3.65
C ILE A 133 3.32 -6.80 -4.85
N GLN A 134 2.59 -7.92 -4.92
CA GLN A 134 2.69 -8.85 -6.05
C GLN A 134 2.30 -8.19 -7.36
N THR A 135 1.25 -7.36 -7.39
CA THR A 135 0.80 -6.64 -8.59
C THR A 135 1.89 -5.70 -9.11
N VAL A 136 2.50 -4.89 -8.23
CA VAL A 136 3.59 -3.98 -8.61
C VAL A 136 4.80 -4.76 -9.10
N ARG A 137 5.17 -5.85 -8.42
CA ARG A 137 6.32 -6.69 -8.80
C ARG A 137 6.11 -7.42 -10.12
N ALA A 138 4.95 -8.04 -10.32
CA ALA A 138 4.62 -8.76 -11.56
C ALA A 138 4.54 -7.83 -12.78
N ARG A 139 4.13 -6.58 -12.56
CA ARG A 139 3.98 -5.56 -13.60
C ARG A 139 5.14 -4.54 -13.61
N ALA A 140 6.26 -4.88 -13.00
CA ALA A 140 7.41 -3.98 -12.87
C ALA A 140 7.90 -3.48 -14.24
N GLN A 141 7.88 -4.32 -15.27
CA GLN A 141 8.26 -3.95 -16.63
C GLN A 141 7.31 -2.88 -17.23
N ASP A 142 6.00 -2.98 -16.97
CA ASP A 142 4.98 -2.02 -17.45
C ASP A 142 5.23 -0.61 -16.90
N TYR A 143 5.80 -0.52 -15.70
CA TYR A 143 6.09 0.72 -14.99
C TYR A 143 7.56 1.13 -15.02
N HIS A 144 8.42 0.43 -15.78
CA HIS A 144 9.87 0.67 -15.79
C HIS A 144 10.51 0.60 -14.39
N ILE A 145 10.04 -0.32 -13.56
CA ILE A 145 10.50 -0.57 -12.19
C ILE A 145 11.41 -1.79 -12.16
N ASP A 146 12.47 -1.75 -11.34
CA ASP A 146 13.20 -2.95 -10.94
C ASP A 146 12.35 -3.73 -9.91
N PRO A 147 11.98 -5.00 -10.15
CA PRO A 147 11.16 -5.79 -9.24
C PRO A 147 11.79 -6.04 -7.86
N ASN A 148 13.07 -5.69 -7.66
CA ASN A 148 13.80 -5.78 -6.40
C ASN A 148 13.99 -4.42 -5.71
N ARG A 149 13.27 -3.38 -6.15
CA ARG A 149 13.33 -2.03 -5.60
C ARG A 149 11.95 -1.51 -5.19
N ILE A 150 11.19 -2.37 -4.51
CA ILE A 150 9.83 -2.07 -4.05
C ILE A 150 9.88 -1.73 -2.56
N VAL A 151 9.58 -0.48 -2.24
CA VAL A 151 9.38 0.04 -0.88
C VAL A 151 7.90 -0.06 -0.53
N ILE A 152 7.58 -0.44 0.70
CA ILE A 152 6.26 -0.18 1.26
C ILE A 152 6.39 0.85 2.37
N ILE A 153 5.45 1.79 2.42
CA ILE A 153 5.34 2.76 3.51
C ILE A 153 3.95 2.72 4.10
N GLY A 154 3.87 2.70 5.43
CA GLY A 154 2.59 2.69 6.12
C GLY A 154 2.57 3.54 7.39
N PHE A 155 1.40 4.07 7.71
CA PHE A 155 1.18 4.99 8.81
C PHE A 155 0.12 4.45 9.76
N SER A 156 0.31 4.57 11.10
CA SER A 156 -0.69 4.15 12.08
C SER A 156 -1.18 2.71 11.83
N ALA A 157 -2.47 2.49 11.60
CA ALA A 157 -3.03 1.19 11.20
C ALA A 157 -2.49 0.70 9.84
N GLY A 158 -2.21 1.60 8.88
CA GLY A 158 -1.52 1.28 7.63
C GLY A 158 -0.07 0.88 7.87
N GLY A 159 0.57 1.43 8.91
CA GLY A 159 1.89 1.00 9.39
C GLY A 159 1.87 -0.43 9.96
N HIS A 160 0.83 -0.79 10.69
CA HIS A 160 0.58 -2.16 11.11
C HIS A 160 0.45 -3.12 9.92
N LEU A 161 -0.37 -2.72 8.92
CA LEU A 161 -0.58 -3.51 7.71
C LEU A 161 0.71 -3.69 6.91
N ALA A 162 1.51 -2.62 6.76
CA ALA A 162 2.81 -2.67 6.10
C ALA A 162 3.79 -3.57 6.86
N ALA A 163 3.87 -3.45 8.20
CA ALA A 163 4.71 -4.31 9.03
C ALA A 163 4.31 -5.78 8.93
N LEU A 164 2.99 -6.09 8.93
CA LEU A 164 2.50 -7.46 8.70
C LEU A 164 2.89 -7.98 7.32
N ALA A 165 2.68 -7.21 6.25
CA ALA A 165 3.03 -7.63 4.90
C ALA A 165 4.54 -7.89 4.75
N ALA A 166 5.39 -7.16 5.50
CA ALA A 166 6.83 -7.33 5.52
C ALA A 166 7.31 -8.53 6.34
N THR A 167 6.60 -8.88 7.42
CA THR A 167 7.01 -9.95 8.36
C THR A 167 6.34 -11.29 8.09
N ASP A 168 5.22 -11.28 7.35
CA ASP A 168 4.47 -12.47 6.95
C ASP A 168 4.16 -12.43 5.43
N PRO A 169 5.21 -12.42 4.58
CA PRO A 169 5.03 -12.46 3.14
C PRO A 169 4.67 -13.87 2.66
N VAL A 170 3.97 -13.95 1.52
CA VAL A 170 3.80 -15.21 0.82
C VAL A 170 4.85 -15.34 -0.30
N PRO A 171 5.44 -16.53 -0.48
CA PRO A 171 6.29 -16.80 -1.62
C PRO A 171 5.44 -16.79 -2.91
N GLY A 172 6.08 -16.51 -4.06
CA GLY A 172 5.41 -16.70 -5.34
C GLY A 172 5.16 -18.20 -5.60
N ASN A 173 4.06 -18.49 -6.31
CA ASN A 173 3.78 -19.82 -6.82
C ASN A 173 3.98 -19.84 -8.35
N PRO A 174 5.10 -20.35 -8.89
CA PRO A 174 5.37 -20.36 -10.34
C PRO A 174 4.30 -21.02 -11.18
N GLU A 175 3.54 -21.96 -10.60
CA GLU A 175 2.49 -22.72 -11.25
C GLU A 175 1.10 -22.08 -11.15
N ALA A 176 0.97 -20.91 -10.50
CA ALA A 176 -0.29 -20.22 -10.38
C ALA A 176 -0.84 -19.82 -11.76
N GLU A 177 -2.14 -19.93 -11.96
CA GLU A 177 -2.80 -19.47 -13.19
C GLU A 177 -2.67 -17.97 -13.37
N ASP A 178 -2.91 -17.21 -12.27
CA ASP A 178 -2.71 -15.77 -12.27
C ASP A 178 -1.20 -15.42 -12.18
N ALA A 179 -0.72 -14.72 -13.18
CA ALA A 179 0.68 -14.29 -13.25
C ALA A 179 1.14 -13.44 -12.04
N ILE A 180 0.20 -12.73 -11.39
CA ILE A 180 0.49 -11.93 -10.21
C ILE A 180 0.84 -12.82 -9.01
N ASP A 181 0.21 -13.98 -8.87
CA ASP A 181 0.49 -14.91 -7.78
C ASP A 181 1.81 -15.69 -7.95
N ARG A 182 2.44 -15.58 -9.12
CA ARG A 182 3.75 -16.23 -9.40
C ARG A 182 4.92 -15.56 -8.71
N VAL A 183 4.77 -14.32 -8.24
CA VAL A 183 5.84 -13.54 -7.59
C VAL A 183 5.61 -13.38 -6.10
N SER A 184 6.70 -13.18 -5.35
CA SER A 184 6.63 -12.99 -3.90
C SER A 184 5.99 -11.68 -3.51
N SER A 185 5.21 -11.69 -2.41
CA SER A 185 4.68 -10.48 -1.77
C SER A 185 5.66 -9.83 -0.79
N ARG A 186 6.91 -10.33 -0.63
CA ARG A 186 7.89 -9.73 0.26
C ARG A 186 8.36 -8.38 -0.31
N PRO A 187 8.17 -7.26 0.40
CA PRO A 187 8.74 -5.99 -0.04
C PRO A 187 10.27 -6.00 0.11
N ASP A 188 10.97 -5.13 -0.61
CA ASP A 188 12.42 -5.04 -0.52
C ASP A 188 12.87 -4.10 0.60
N TYR A 189 12.04 -3.10 0.94
CA TYR A 189 12.26 -2.11 2.00
C TYR A 189 10.96 -1.76 2.70
N LEU A 190 11.05 -1.44 4.00
CA LEU A 190 9.92 -1.07 4.84
C LEU A 190 10.11 0.32 5.44
N VAL A 191 9.10 1.18 5.34
CA VAL A 191 9.06 2.49 5.99
C VAL A 191 7.81 2.57 6.87
N LEU A 192 7.96 2.98 8.12
CA LEU A 192 6.88 3.04 9.10
C LEU A 192 6.80 4.43 9.75
N GLY A 193 5.65 5.06 9.66
CA GLY A 193 5.33 6.28 10.40
C GLY A 193 4.38 5.97 11.57
N TYR A 194 4.82 6.24 12.81
CA TYR A 194 4.02 6.05 14.03
C TYR A 194 3.12 4.79 13.99
N PRO A 195 3.69 3.62 13.65
CA PRO A 195 2.91 2.42 13.37
C PRO A 195 2.25 1.87 14.64
N TRP A 196 1.00 1.42 14.52
CA TRP A 196 0.43 0.51 15.51
C TRP A 196 1.01 -0.88 15.29
N ILE A 197 1.52 -1.55 16.34
CA ILE A 197 2.15 -2.89 16.24
C ILE A 197 1.35 -3.98 16.96
N GLY A 198 0.53 -3.61 17.92
CA GLY A 198 -0.57 -4.43 18.43
C GLY A 198 -0.25 -5.49 19.49
N ALA A 199 0.99 -5.88 19.74
CA ALA A 199 1.30 -7.04 20.56
C ALA A 199 1.33 -6.81 22.09
N LEU A 200 0.88 -5.66 22.62
CA LEU A 200 0.87 -5.41 24.06
C LEU A 200 -0.35 -6.06 24.75
N THR A 201 -0.13 -6.84 25.80
CA THR A 201 -1.18 -7.45 26.63
C THR A 201 -2.09 -6.40 27.30
N THR A 202 -1.60 -5.16 27.42
CA THR A 202 -2.30 -4.00 27.99
C THR A 202 -2.73 -3.01 26.93
N ASP A 203 -2.63 -3.36 25.65
CA ASP A 203 -2.97 -2.46 24.55
C ASP A 203 -4.49 -2.27 24.47
N THR A 204 -4.93 -1.10 24.92
CA THR A 204 -6.34 -0.71 24.88
C THR A 204 -6.87 -0.62 23.45
N ALA A 205 -6.01 -0.30 22.47
CA ALA A 205 -6.40 -0.22 21.06
C ALA A 205 -6.76 -1.60 20.52
N HIS A 206 -5.96 -2.64 20.85
CA HIS A 206 -6.26 -4.02 20.46
C HIS A 206 -7.57 -4.52 21.10
N ILE A 207 -7.75 -4.29 22.40
CA ILE A 207 -8.98 -4.64 23.09
C ILE A 207 -10.18 -3.88 22.50
N SER A 208 -10.00 -2.61 22.16
CA SER A 208 -11.05 -1.81 21.51
C SER A 208 -11.40 -2.37 20.13
N TYR A 209 -10.41 -2.79 19.33
CA TYR A 209 -10.64 -3.48 18.07
C TYR A 209 -11.46 -4.77 18.27
N CYS A 210 -11.08 -5.62 19.21
CA CYS A 210 -11.79 -6.86 19.48
C CYS A 210 -13.24 -6.64 19.97
N LYS A 211 -13.47 -5.60 20.78
CA LYS A 211 -14.81 -5.23 21.25
C LYS A 211 -15.65 -4.68 20.10
N GLN A 212 -15.10 -3.76 19.31
CA GLN A 212 -15.79 -3.13 18.18
C GLN A 212 -16.28 -4.16 17.16
N PHE A 213 -15.50 -5.21 16.91
CA PHE A 213 -15.82 -6.23 15.93
C PHE A 213 -16.37 -7.53 16.51
N ASN A 214 -16.71 -7.52 17.82
CA ASN A 214 -17.30 -8.66 18.54
C ASN A 214 -16.52 -9.98 18.38
N VAL A 215 -15.18 -9.89 18.48
CA VAL A 215 -14.24 -11.03 18.36
C VAL A 215 -13.47 -11.28 19.65
N MET A 216 -14.06 -10.95 20.80
CA MET A 216 -13.41 -11.07 22.11
C MET A 216 -13.03 -12.50 22.47
N ASP A 217 -13.77 -13.49 21.98
CA ASP A 217 -13.54 -14.92 22.17
C ASP A 217 -12.22 -15.40 21.54
N ARG A 218 -11.76 -14.74 20.50
CA ARG A 218 -10.51 -15.05 19.78
C ARG A 218 -9.52 -13.87 19.77
N CYS A 219 -9.75 -12.86 20.61
CA CYS A 219 -8.94 -11.64 20.62
C CYS A 219 -7.46 -11.93 20.84
N GLU A 220 -7.12 -12.79 21.79
CA GLU A 220 -5.73 -13.16 22.06
C GLU A 220 -5.09 -13.93 20.89
N ALA A 221 -5.81 -14.83 20.24
CA ALA A 221 -5.33 -15.53 19.07
C ALA A 221 -5.06 -14.56 17.89
N LEU A 222 -5.95 -13.59 17.66
CA LEU A 222 -5.75 -12.54 16.65
C LEU A 222 -4.55 -11.66 17.01
N ARG A 223 -4.40 -11.30 18.29
CA ARG A 223 -3.25 -10.53 18.76
C ARG A 223 -1.93 -11.23 18.46
N LEU A 224 -1.83 -12.51 18.74
CA LEU A 224 -0.62 -13.30 18.49
C LEU A 224 -0.36 -13.47 16.99
N ALA A 225 -1.40 -13.76 16.20
CA ALA A 225 -1.27 -14.02 14.77
C ALA A 225 -0.92 -12.74 13.97
N TYR A 226 -1.36 -11.57 14.45
CA TYR A 226 -1.22 -10.31 13.72
C TYR A 226 -0.45 -9.24 14.51
N SER A 227 0.57 -9.67 15.25
CA SER A 227 1.55 -8.77 15.89
C SER A 227 2.88 -8.87 15.12
N PRO A 228 3.19 -7.88 14.26
CA PRO A 228 4.38 -7.96 13.40
C PRO A 228 5.69 -8.14 14.17
N ASP A 229 5.81 -7.57 15.38
CA ASP A 229 7.01 -7.73 16.21
C ASP A 229 7.31 -9.18 16.64
N LEU A 230 6.27 -10.03 16.70
CA LEU A 230 6.40 -11.47 16.97
C LEU A 230 6.77 -12.27 15.71
N LEU A 231 6.55 -11.72 14.53
CA LEU A 231 6.77 -12.37 13.23
C LEU A 231 8.12 -11.99 12.59
N VAL A 232 8.81 -10.97 13.15
CA VAL A 232 10.13 -10.54 12.65
C VAL A 232 11.11 -11.70 12.63
N ASN A 233 11.79 -11.87 11.52
CA ASN A 233 12.85 -12.87 11.32
C ASN A 233 13.99 -12.29 10.48
N LYS A 234 15.04 -13.08 10.21
CA LYS A 234 16.23 -12.64 9.44
C LYS A 234 15.92 -12.22 8.00
N ASP A 235 14.79 -12.65 7.44
CA ASP A 235 14.38 -12.35 6.06
C ASP A 235 13.45 -11.13 5.99
N THR A 236 13.09 -10.53 7.13
CA THR A 236 12.38 -9.25 7.21
C THR A 236 13.23 -8.17 6.53
N PRO A 237 12.66 -7.31 5.66
CA PRO A 237 13.43 -6.30 4.94
C PRO A 237 14.00 -5.22 5.87
N PRO A 238 15.09 -4.53 5.43
CA PRO A 238 15.57 -3.34 6.12
C PRO A 238 14.45 -2.31 6.32
N ALA A 239 14.43 -1.66 7.48
CA ALA A 239 13.34 -0.77 7.85
C ALA A 239 13.82 0.62 8.28
N PHE A 240 13.03 1.65 7.92
CA PHE A 240 13.11 2.99 8.47
C PHE A 240 11.84 3.26 9.28
N ILE A 241 11.98 3.76 10.50
CA ILE A 241 10.87 4.00 11.43
C ILE A 241 10.98 5.41 11.98
N PHE A 242 9.86 6.16 12.00
CA PHE A 242 9.80 7.39 12.77
C PHE A 242 8.56 7.45 13.68
N HIS A 243 8.69 8.13 14.80
CA HIS A 243 7.60 8.30 15.78
C HIS A 243 7.81 9.58 16.58
N THR A 244 6.75 10.07 17.25
CA THR A 244 6.83 11.15 18.21
C THR A 244 6.59 10.62 19.62
N PHE A 245 7.40 11.10 20.61
CA PHE A 245 7.30 10.65 22.00
C PHE A 245 5.95 11.04 22.65
N THR A 246 5.38 12.17 22.23
CA THR A 246 4.12 12.68 22.80
C THR A 246 2.87 12.19 22.06
N ASP A 247 2.98 11.20 21.19
CA ASP A 247 1.82 10.58 20.53
C ASP A 247 0.89 9.94 21.57
N GLN A 248 -0.35 10.47 21.69
CA GLN A 248 -1.34 10.01 22.65
C GLN A 248 -2.26 8.93 22.09
N THR A 249 -2.21 8.67 20.78
CA THR A 249 -3.07 7.68 20.10
C THR A 249 -2.36 6.35 19.97
N VAL A 250 -1.13 6.38 19.50
CA VAL A 250 -0.26 5.20 19.38
C VAL A 250 1.02 5.48 20.17
N PRO A 251 1.21 4.87 21.35
CA PRO A 251 2.39 5.10 22.16
C PRO A 251 3.69 4.72 21.42
N VAL A 252 4.77 5.48 21.63
CA VAL A 252 6.07 5.26 20.97
C VAL A 252 6.66 3.87 21.24
N GLU A 253 6.25 3.24 22.33
CA GLU A 253 6.61 1.86 22.69
C GLU A 253 6.24 0.85 21.60
N GLN A 254 5.25 1.13 20.78
CA GLN A 254 4.87 0.28 19.64
C GLN A 254 6.03 0.19 18.64
N SER A 255 6.59 1.34 18.25
CA SER A 255 7.75 1.41 17.36
C SER A 255 9.01 0.83 18.01
N LEU A 256 9.26 1.13 19.29
CA LEU A 256 10.41 0.60 20.04
C LEU A 256 10.40 -0.93 20.08
N ARG A 257 9.24 -1.54 20.26
CA ARG A 257 9.10 -3.00 20.26
C ARG A 257 9.44 -3.61 18.90
N PHE A 258 8.91 -3.06 17.83
CA PHE A 258 9.18 -3.55 16.49
C PHE A 258 10.67 -3.37 16.15
N TYR A 259 11.25 -2.21 16.44
CA TYR A 259 12.68 -1.96 16.25
C TYR A 259 13.55 -2.95 17.03
N ASN A 260 13.24 -3.21 18.32
CA ASN A 260 13.94 -4.19 19.11
C ASN A 260 13.85 -5.62 18.54
N ALA A 261 12.72 -5.99 17.94
CA ALA A 261 12.57 -7.27 17.25
C ALA A 261 13.47 -7.35 16.02
N LEU A 262 13.54 -6.27 15.22
CA LEU A 262 14.44 -6.16 14.05
C LEU A 262 15.91 -6.29 14.48
N VAL A 263 16.31 -5.60 15.55
CA VAL A 263 17.69 -5.69 16.10
C VAL A 263 18.02 -7.12 16.52
N LYS A 264 17.12 -7.80 17.25
CA LYS A 264 17.29 -9.20 17.66
C LYS A 264 17.42 -10.16 16.49
N ALA A 265 16.71 -9.89 15.39
CA ALA A 265 16.78 -10.69 14.16
C ALA A 265 17.98 -10.36 13.27
N GLY A 266 18.79 -9.35 13.64
CA GLY A 266 19.93 -8.89 12.85
C GLY A 266 19.56 -8.11 11.59
N VAL A 267 18.33 -7.59 11.50
CA VAL A 267 17.86 -6.77 10.39
C VAL A 267 18.37 -5.35 10.57
N LYS A 268 19.12 -4.85 9.57
CA LYS A 268 19.63 -3.47 9.60
C LYS A 268 18.49 -2.48 9.43
N SER A 269 18.23 -1.70 10.45
CA SER A 269 17.11 -0.76 10.49
C SER A 269 17.51 0.53 11.17
N GLU A 270 16.81 1.61 10.83
CA GLU A 270 17.02 2.94 11.36
C GLU A 270 15.72 3.42 12.00
N MET A 271 15.83 4.09 13.18
CA MET A 271 14.68 4.62 13.89
C MET A 271 14.95 6.03 14.43
N HIS A 272 14.00 6.94 14.25
CA HIS A 272 14.02 8.30 14.73
C HIS A 272 12.81 8.58 15.62
N ILE A 273 13.07 9.09 16.83
CA ILE A 273 12.04 9.52 17.79
C ILE A 273 12.17 11.03 17.99
N PHE A 274 11.09 11.74 17.68
CA PHE A 274 10.98 13.18 17.92
C PHE A 274 10.30 13.44 19.26
N ALA A 275 10.79 14.44 20.02
CA ALA A 275 10.28 14.70 21.36
C ALA A 275 8.81 15.10 21.40
N ASN A 276 8.35 15.86 20.40
CA ASN A 276 6.99 16.39 20.35
C ASN A 276 6.31 16.10 19.01
N GLY A 277 5.01 15.95 19.05
CA GLY A 277 4.13 15.81 17.88
C GLY A 277 2.88 15.00 18.22
N PRO A 278 1.73 15.36 17.66
CA PRO A 278 0.51 14.56 17.78
C PRO A 278 0.61 13.31 16.90
N HIS A 279 -0.35 12.40 17.02
CA HIS A 279 -0.55 11.31 16.05
C HIS A 279 -0.95 11.84 14.69
N GLY A 280 -0.54 11.15 13.61
CA GLY A 280 -0.99 11.49 12.25
C GLY A 280 -0.32 12.73 11.66
N VAL A 281 0.95 12.98 12.00
CA VAL A 281 1.68 14.20 11.57
C VAL A 281 1.96 14.26 10.06
N GLY A 282 1.75 13.20 9.31
CA GLY A 282 2.05 13.18 7.88
C GLY A 282 3.48 13.59 7.58
N LEU A 283 3.71 14.51 6.65
CA LEU A 283 5.05 15.06 6.34
C LEU A 283 5.62 16.01 7.40
N GLY A 284 4.88 16.29 8.50
CA GLY A 284 5.40 17.03 9.65
C GLY A 284 5.37 18.56 9.53
N GLY A 285 4.73 19.13 8.52
CA GLY A 285 4.81 20.52 8.11
C GLY A 285 4.28 21.62 9.05
N VAL A 286 4.11 21.32 10.35
CA VAL A 286 3.68 22.31 11.37
C VAL A 286 4.69 22.46 12.50
N ASP A 287 5.73 21.63 12.55
CA ASP A 287 6.78 21.64 13.58
C ASP A 287 8.15 21.56 12.90
N PRO A 288 9.04 22.55 13.13
CA PRO A 288 10.37 22.60 12.48
C PRO A 288 11.24 21.37 12.76
N ALA A 289 11.06 20.68 13.89
CA ALA A 289 11.77 19.44 14.17
C ALA A 289 11.21 18.29 13.34
N LEU A 290 9.88 18.19 13.25
CA LEU A 290 9.21 17.15 12.47
C LEU A 290 9.42 17.31 10.96
N GLU A 291 9.57 18.53 10.45
CA GLU A 291 9.91 18.78 9.03
C GLU A 291 11.22 18.11 8.60
N GLN A 292 12.06 17.67 9.54
CA GLN A 292 13.31 16.99 9.23
C GLN A 292 13.16 15.50 8.94
N TRP A 293 12.08 14.84 9.38
CA TRP A 293 11.98 13.40 9.19
C TRP A 293 11.92 12.95 7.72
N PRO A 294 11.25 13.69 6.80
CA PRO A 294 11.32 13.33 5.38
C PRO A 294 12.72 13.47 4.77
N ASN A 295 13.55 14.39 5.28
CA ASN A 295 14.96 14.52 4.89
C ASN A 295 15.81 13.35 5.39
N LEU A 296 15.51 12.82 6.59
CA LEU A 296 16.16 11.62 7.12
C LEU A 296 15.76 10.39 6.30
N LEU A 297 14.50 10.28 5.90
CA LEU A 297 14.05 9.24 4.98
C LEU A 297 14.74 9.35 3.61
N ASP A 298 14.85 10.55 3.04
CA ASP A 298 15.58 10.79 1.78
C ASP A 298 17.03 10.30 1.89
N ALA A 299 17.73 10.63 2.97
CA ALA A 299 19.11 10.19 3.23
C ALA A 299 19.19 8.65 3.32
N TRP A 300 18.24 8.01 4.01
CA TRP A 300 18.17 6.57 4.12
C TRP A 300 17.90 5.88 2.76
N LEU A 301 16.98 6.42 1.95
CA LEU A 301 16.71 5.92 0.59
C LEU A 301 17.96 6.02 -0.30
N ARG A 302 18.74 7.11 -0.20
CA ARG A 302 20.02 7.27 -0.93
C ARG A 302 21.06 6.27 -0.47
N ALA A 303 21.19 6.05 0.84
CA ALA A 303 22.12 5.07 1.41
C ALA A 303 21.82 3.63 0.94
N HIS A 304 20.57 3.34 0.57
CA HIS A 304 20.15 2.06 0.01
C HIS A 304 20.12 2.02 -1.53
N GLY A 305 20.60 3.08 -2.19
CA GLY A 305 20.66 3.17 -3.65
C GLY A 305 19.31 3.31 -4.34
N LEU A 306 18.25 3.67 -3.59
CA LEU A 306 16.89 3.85 -4.13
C LEU A 306 16.69 5.23 -4.77
N LEU A 307 17.58 6.18 -4.46
CA LEU A 307 17.65 7.49 -5.08
C LEU A 307 19.00 7.67 -5.74
N SER A 308 19.04 8.36 -6.88
CA SER A 308 20.29 8.66 -7.59
C SER A 308 21.15 9.61 -6.75
N PRO A 309 22.50 9.44 -6.74
CA PRO A 309 23.38 10.45 -6.18
C PRO A 309 23.23 11.76 -6.97
N GLY A 310 22.81 12.84 -6.30
CA GLY A 310 22.73 14.17 -6.91
C GLY A 310 21.46 14.48 -7.71
N GLY A 311 20.42 13.65 -7.63
CA GLY A 311 19.08 14.02 -8.09
C GLY A 311 18.42 15.05 -7.16
N PRO A 312 17.45 15.84 -7.67
CA PRO A 312 16.75 16.83 -6.86
C PRO A 312 16.12 16.21 -5.63
#